data_6b5c7cde4aa9e83af479c3d332dc2491
#
_entry.id   6b5c7cde4aa9e83af479c3d332dc2491
#
_cell.length_a   1.000
_cell.length_b   1.000
_cell.length_c   1.000
_cell.angle_alpha   90.00
_cell.angle_beta   90.00
_cell.angle_gamma   90.00
#
_symmetry.space_group_name_H-M   'P 1'
#
loop_
_entity.id
_entity.type
_entity.pdbx_description
1 polymer ?
#
loop_
_entity_poly.entity_id
_entity_poly.type
_entity_poly.pdbx_seq_one_letter_code
_entity_poly.pdbx_strand_id
1 'polypeptide(L)'
;FFDSYKRGITGTTDKMGVWISGFFGSGKSHFLKILSYLLENKAVNGKTALEYFEEDEKIKDRMVLADMRLAATVPTDVALFNIDSKSEMNGKENKEAILSVFLKVFNEMQGFYGAIPALADVERNLTEVGRYEEFEETFEESFGTPWKEARSDFDFIQDDFVDVLVEMGYMSEAAARNICEKATRPYSITIEEFASMVKKYLDRKGNNHHIVFLVDEIGQYIGDNSSLMLNLQTVVENLGTACHGK
;
A
#
# COMPACT_ATOMS: atom_id res chain seq x y z
N PHE A 1 -21.04 1.31 -3.39
CA PHE A 1 -19.60 1.17 -3.67
C PHE A 1 -19.37 0.78 -5.14
N PHE A 2 -19.82 -0.38 -5.61
CA PHE A 2 -19.53 -0.88 -6.97
C PHE A 2 -20.02 0.05 -8.09
N ASP A 3 -21.17 0.74 -7.96
CA ASP A 3 -21.59 1.76 -8.91
C ASP A 3 -20.60 2.92 -9.02
N SER A 4 -20.06 3.37 -7.87
CA SER A 4 -19.03 4.41 -7.86
C SER A 4 -17.69 3.91 -8.42
N TYR A 5 -17.28 2.69 -8.09
CA TYR A 5 -16.06 2.07 -8.60
C TYR A 5 -16.10 1.86 -10.12
N LYS A 6 -17.23 1.44 -10.65
CA LYS A 6 -17.48 1.33 -12.10
C LYS A 6 -17.20 2.62 -12.86
N ARG A 7 -17.48 3.79 -12.27
CA ARG A 7 -17.18 5.08 -12.92
C ARG A 7 -15.68 5.29 -13.12
N GLY A 8 -14.87 4.84 -12.18
CA GLY A 8 -13.40 4.83 -12.32
C GLY A 8 -12.90 3.84 -13.39
N ILE A 9 -13.59 2.70 -13.57
CA ILE A 9 -13.25 1.70 -14.61
C ILE A 9 -13.61 2.21 -16.00
N THR A 10 -14.78 2.84 -16.15
CA THR A 10 -15.35 3.22 -17.47
C THR A 10 -14.95 4.62 -17.94
N GLY A 11 -14.36 5.42 -17.09
CA GLY A 11 -13.96 6.80 -17.39
C GLY A 11 -13.03 7.37 -16.34
N THR A 12 -12.65 8.62 -16.49
CA THR A 12 -11.89 9.35 -15.47
C THR A 12 -12.84 9.91 -14.42
N THR A 13 -12.49 9.78 -13.15
CA THR A 13 -13.23 10.36 -12.02
C THR A 13 -12.28 11.05 -11.03
N ASP A 14 -12.74 12.16 -10.47
CA ASP A 14 -12.10 12.86 -9.37
C ASP A 14 -12.63 12.41 -7.98
N LYS A 15 -13.69 11.59 -7.99
CA LYS A 15 -14.35 11.11 -6.76
C LYS A 15 -13.76 9.78 -6.32
N MET A 16 -12.61 9.86 -5.64
CA MET A 16 -11.80 8.70 -5.26
C MET A 16 -12.07 8.18 -3.86
N GLY A 17 -12.64 9.00 -2.98
CA GLY A 17 -12.88 8.62 -1.59
C GLY A 17 -14.32 8.14 -1.39
N VAL A 18 -14.49 7.01 -0.68
CA VAL A 18 -15.79 6.55 -0.18
C VAL A 18 -15.73 6.47 1.33
N TRP A 19 -16.58 7.24 2.01
CA TRP A 19 -16.69 7.23 3.46
C TRP A 19 -17.80 6.30 3.91
N ILE A 20 -17.41 5.26 4.68
CA ILE A 20 -18.36 4.28 5.23
C ILE A 20 -18.54 4.58 6.72
N SER A 21 -19.75 5.02 7.10
CA SER A 21 -20.10 5.33 8.47
C SER A 21 -21.10 4.33 9.05
N GLY A 22 -21.12 4.18 10.36
CA GLY A 22 -22.06 3.32 11.07
C GLY A 22 -21.69 3.20 12.55
N PHE A 23 -22.61 2.76 13.38
CA PHE A 23 -22.41 2.57 14.81
C PHE A 23 -21.33 1.52 15.11
N PHE A 24 -20.79 1.55 16.32
CA PHE A 24 -19.89 0.50 16.80
C PHE A 24 -20.59 -0.87 16.70
N GLY A 25 -19.86 -1.87 16.21
CA GLY A 25 -20.42 -3.22 16.00
C GLY A 25 -21.34 -3.39 14.78
N SER A 26 -21.53 -2.36 13.94
CA SER A 26 -22.39 -2.45 12.74
C SER A 26 -21.80 -3.27 11.58
N GLY A 27 -20.60 -3.83 11.73
CA GLY A 27 -19.96 -4.69 10.73
C GLY A 27 -19.10 -3.94 9.70
N LYS A 28 -18.70 -2.68 9.94
CA LYS A 28 -17.85 -1.90 9.01
C LYS A 28 -16.57 -2.63 8.62
N SER A 29 -15.79 -3.10 9.59
CA SER A 29 -14.53 -3.83 9.36
C SER A 29 -14.76 -5.12 8.57
N HIS A 30 -15.86 -5.83 8.87
CA HIS A 30 -16.25 -7.03 8.12
C HIS A 30 -16.61 -6.69 6.68
N PHE A 31 -17.32 -5.59 6.46
CA PHE A 31 -17.67 -5.11 5.12
C PHE A 31 -16.42 -4.73 4.32
N LEU A 32 -15.44 -4.03 4.92
CA LEU A 32 -14.16 -3.72 4.28
C LEU A 32 -13.40 -4.99 3.89
N LYS A 33 -13.40 -6.00 4.77
CA LYS A 33 -12.77 -7.29 4.49
C LYS A 33 -13.45 -8.05 3.34
N ILE A 34 -14.77 -8.01 3.27
CA ILE A 34 -15.50 -8.58 2.13
C ILE A 34 -15.16 -7.83 0.84
N LEU A 35 -15.13 -6.50 0.87
CA LEU A 35 -14.74 -5.68 -0.28
C LEU A 35 -13.33 -6.03 -0.76
N SER A 36 -12.36 -6.23 0.15
CA SER A 36 -11.01 -6.60 -0.25
C SER A 36 -10.98 -7.90 -1.04
N TYR A 37 -11.69 -8.93 -0.59
CA TYR A 37 -11.76 -10.20 -1.29
C TYR A 37 -12.43 -10.09 -2.67
N LEU A 38 -13.50 -9.31 -2.78
CA LEU A 38 -14.21 -9.11 -4.04
C LEU A 38 -13.39 -8.31 -5.05
N LEU A 39 -12.61 -7.31 -4.59
CA LEU A 39 -11.76 -6.49 -5.46
C LEU A 39 -10.52 -7.23 -5.93
N GLU A 40 -9.84 -7.94 -5.03
CA GLU A 40 -8.71 -8.79 -5.40
C GLU A 40 -9.14 -10.00 -6.24
N ASN A 41 -10.36 -10.47 -6.01
CA ASN A 41 -11.00 -11.61 -6.68
C ASN A 41 -10.09 -12.84 -6.88
N LYS A 42 -9.20 -13.08 -5.91
CA LYS A 42 -8.29 -14.25 -5.93
C LYS A 42 -9.07 -15.56 -5.81
N ALA A 43 -8.62 -16.57 -6.52
CA ALA A 43 -9.20 -17.90 -6.41
C ALA A 43 -8.70 -18.60 -5.13
N VAL A 44 -9.63 -19.15 -4.35
CA VAL A 44 -9.38 -19.99 -3.19
C VAL A 44 -10.16 -21.30 -3.37
N ASN A 45 -9.49 -22.44 -3.26
CA ASN A 45 -10.10 -23.75 -3.53
C ASN A 45 -10.78 -23.85 -4.92
N GLY A 46 -10.19 -23.19 -5.92
CA GLY A 46 -10.67 -23.25 -7.30
C GLY A 46 -11.82 -22.30 -7.64
N LYS A 47 -12.25 -21.44 -6.70
CA LYS A 47 -13.31 -20.45 -6.90
C LYS A 47 -12.88 -19.06 -6.46
N THR A 48 -13.32 -18.04 -7.19
CA THR A 48 -13.11 -16.64 -6.85
C THR A 48 -14.12 -16.17 -5.80
N ALA A 49 -13.81 -15.03 -5.15
CA ALA A 49 -14.73 -14.43 -4.19
C ALA A 49 -16.11 -14.11 -4.82
N LEU A 50 -16.11 -13.61 -6.06
CA LEU A 50 -17.35 -13.32 -6.80
C LEU A 50 -18.20 -14.58 -7.01
N GLU A 51 -17.58 -15.70 -7.42
CA GLU A 51 -18.30 -16.97 -7.65
C GLU A 51 -18.96 -17.48 -6.36
N TYR A 52 -18.30 -17.35 -5.19
CA TYR A 52 -18.93 -17.69 -3.91
C TYR A 52 -20.16 -16.83 -3.62
N PHE A 53 -20.11 -15.53 -3.91
CA PHE A 53 -21.24 -14.61 -3.71
C PHE A 53 -22.40 -14.87 -4.68
N GLU A 54 -22.12 -15.28 -5.90
CA GLU A 54 -23.15 -15.63 -6.88
C GLU A 54 -23.87 -16.92 -6.52
N GLU A 55 -23.13 -17.96 -6.11
CA GLU A 55 -23.71 -19.24 -5.67
C GLU A 55 -24.58 -19.10 -4.40
N ASP A 56 -24.23 -18.20 -3.52
CA ASP A 56 -24.98 -17.94 -2.28
C ASP A 56 -26.34 -17.24 -2.53
N GLU A 57 -26.55 -16.70 -3.73
CA GLU A 57 -27.76 -16.01 -4.20
C GLU A 57 -28.30 -14.93 -3.23
N LYS A 58 -27.45 -14.40 -2.34
CA LYS A 58 -27.83 -13.38 -1.35
C LYS A 58 -28.02 -12.01 -1.97
N ILE A 59 -27.27 -11.70 -3.04
CA ILE A 59 -27.38 -10.44 -3.78
C ILE A 59 -28.37 -10.63 -4.92
N LYS A 60 -29.60 -10.14 -4.73
CA LYS A 60 -30.70 -10.29 -5.69
C LYS A 60 -30.76 -9.16 -6.72
N ASP A 61 -30.10 -8.03 -6.46
CA ASP A 61 -30.04 -6.90 -7.36
C ASP A 61 -29.09 -7.22 -8.53
N ARG A 62 -29.67 -7.36 -9.71
CA ARG A 62 -28.94 -7.69 -10.94
C ARG A 62 -27.98 -6.61 -11.39
N MET A 63 -28.27 -5.32 -11.07
CA MET A 63 -27.37 -4.22 -11.41
C MET A 63 -26.13 -4.25 -10.51
N VAL A 64 -26.31 -4.51 -9.22
CA VAL A 64 -25.19 -4.66 -8.28
C VAL A 64 -24.32 -5.85 -8.69
N LEU A 65 -24.90 -6.98 -9.05
CA LEU A 65 -24.13 -8.15 -9.55
C LEU A 65 -23.39 -7.82 -10.85
N ALA A 66 -23.99 -7.08 -11.77
CA ALA A 66 -23.31 -6.67 -13.00
C ALA A 66 -22.11 -5.75 -12.72
N ASP A 67 -22.26 -4.81 -11.79
CA ASP A 67 -21.17 -3.92 -11.38
C ASP A 67 -20.05 -4.67 -10.63
N MET A 68 -20.39 -5.67 -9.80
CA MET A 68 -19.42 -6.56 -9.17
C MET A 68 -18.64 -7.38 -10.19
N ARG A 69 -19.33 -7.96 -11.19
CA ARG A 69 -18.69 -8.68 -12.29
C ARG A 69 -17.71 -7.80 -13.06
N LEU A 70 -18.12 -6.56 -13.36
CA LEU A 70 -17.25 -5.59 -14.01
C LEU A 70 -16.01 -5.30 -13.15
N ALA A 71 -16.20 -5.03 -11.85
CA ALA A 71 -15.09 -4.81 -10.94
C ALA A 71 -14.11 -6.00 -10.90
N ALA A 72 -14.62 -7.22 -10.89
CA ALA A 72 -13.81 -8.44 -10.87
C ALA A 72 -12.98 -8.67 -12.16
N THR A 73 -13.28 -7.96 -13.26
CA THR A 73 -12.45 -8.01 -14.48
C THR A 73 -11.21 -7.12 -14.42
N VAL A 74 -11.13 -6.25 -13.43
CA VAL A 74 -10.04 -5.28 -13.28
C VAL A 74 -9.02 -5.84 -12.29
N PRO A 75 -7.76 -6.07 -12.69
CA PRO A 75 -6.70 -6.44 -11.76
C PRO A 75 -6.53 -5.33 -10.72
N THR A 76 -6.75 -5.66 -9.44
CA THR A 76 -6.77 -4.68 -8.35
C THR A 76 -5.90 -5.17 -7.20
N ASP A 77 -4.91 -4.37 -6.82
CA ASP A 77 -4.20 -4.57 -5.56
C ASP A 77 -4.95 -3.86 -4.44
N VAL A 78 -5.16 -4.54 -3.33
CA VAL A 78 -5.91 -4.01 -2.19
C VAL A 78 -5.01 -3.93 -0.96
N ALA A 79 -4.90 -2.73 -0.41
CA ALA A 79 -4.24 -2.47 0.86
C ALA A 79 -5.32 -2.27 1.95
N LEU A 80 -5.66 -3.35 2.67
CA LEU A 80 -6.57 -3.31 3.82
C LEU A 80 -5.78 -3.19 5.11
N PHE A 81 -6.00 -2.14 5.88
CA PHE A 81 -5.30 -1.91 7.14
C PHE A 81 -6.14 -1.14 8.16
N ASN A 82 -5.81 -1.35 9.45
CA ASN A 82 -6.29 -0.51 10.53
C ASN A 82 -5.26 0.59 10.79
N ILE A 83 -5.69 1.86 10.73
CA ILE A 83 -4.79 3.00 10.80
C ILE A 83 -4.15 3.17 12.18
N ASP A 84 -4.88 2.89 13.27
CA ASP A 84 -4.34 2.97 14.63
C ASP A 84 -3.21 1.96 14.85
N SER A 85 -3.32 0.75 14.29
CA SER A 85 -2.30 -0.30 14.44
C SER A 85 -1.05 -0.07 13.58
N LYS A 86 -1.15 0.76 12.54
CA LYS A 86 -0.05 1.08 11.62
C LYS A 86 0.64 2.41 11.94
N SER A 87 -0.02 3.28 12.73
CA SER A 87 0.55 4.56 13.15
C SER A 87 1.55 4.36 14.30
N GLU A 88 2.57 5.20 14.34
CA GLU A 88 3.47 5.28 15.49
C GLU A 88 2.81 5.99 16.68
N MET A 89 3.27 5.70 17.91
CA MET A 89 2.64 6.18 19.16
C MET A 89 2.47 7.71 19.24
N ASN A 90 3.31 8.48 18.54
CA ASN A 90 3.26 9.96 18.50
C ASN A 90 2.64 10.53 17.21
N GLY A 91 2.08 9.65 16.35
CA GLY A 91 1.61 10.04 15.02
C GLY A 91 0.45 11.03 15.00
N LYS A 92 -0.42 11.03 16.03
CA LYS A 92 -1.62 11.88 16.06
C LYS A 92 -1.32 13.40 16.20
N GLU A 93 -0.12 13.77 16.62
CA GLU A 93 0.31 15.17 16.72
C GLU A 93 0.97 15.68 15.42
N ASN A 94 1.35 14.78 14.52
CA ASN A 94 2.01 15.12 13.26
C ASN A 94 0.98 15.29 12.13
N LYS A 95 1.03 16.42 11.43
CA LYS A 95 0.18 16.70 10.26
C LYS A 95 0.38 15.69 9.12
N GLU A 96 1.54 15.05 9.05
CA GLU A 96 1.92 14.08 8.02
C GLU A 96 1.64 12.62 8.45
N ALA A 97 1.02 12.41 9.61
CA ALA A 97 0.83 11.08 10.17
C ALA A 97 0.06 10.13 9.24
N ILE A 98 -0.98 10.63 8.57
CA ILE A 98 -1.76 9.82 7.62
C ILE A 98 -0.90 9.44 6.41
N LEU A 99 -0.17 10.39 5.83
CA LEU A 99 0.72 10.13 4.70
C LEU A 99 1.78 9.07 5.04
N SER A 100 2.39 9.16 6.23
CA SER A 100 3.39 8.19 6.69
C SER A 100 2.82 6.79 6.79
N VAL A 101 1.57 6.64 7.27
CA VAL A 101 0.91 5.32 7.31
C VAL A 101 0.60 4.80 5.91
N PHE A 102 0.11 5.64 5.00
CA PHE A 102 -0.14 5.24 3.61
C PHE A 102 1.15 4.81 2.92
N LEU A 103 2.25 5.54 3.10
CA LEU A 103 3.56 5.17 2.56
C LEU A 103 4.03 3.82 3.11
N LYS A 104 3.95 3.62 4.44
CA LYS A 104 4.32 2.36 5.09
C LYS A 104 3.54 1.17 4.51
N VAL A 105 2.22 1.30 4.45
CA VAL A 105 1.34 0.24 3.93
C VAL A 105 1.58 -0.01 2.43
N PHE A 106 1.80 1.03 1.66
CA PHE A 106 2.13 0.92 0.24
C PHE A 106 3.47 0.19 0.01
N ASN A 107 4.48 0.44 0.83
CA ASN A 107 5.74 -0.30 0.80
C ASN A 107 5.53 -1.78 1.18
N GLU A 108 4.84 -2.04 2.30
CA GLU A 108 4.55 -3.40 2.79
C GLU A 108 3.75 -4.23 1.76
N MET A 109 2.77 -3.63 1.08
CA MET A 109 1.99 -4.27 0.02
C MET A 109 2.87 -4.78 -1.13
N GLN A 110 3.96 -4.07 -1.42
CA GLN A 110 4.93 -4.48 -2.44
C GLN A 110 6.00 -5.46 -1.91
N GLY A 111 5.96 -5.81 -0.62
CA GLY A 111 6.95 -6.68 0.03
C GLY A 111 8.18 -5.95 0.58
N PHE A 112 8.22 -4.62 0.49
CA PHE A 112 9.31 -3.79 0.98
C PHE A 112 9.17 -3.50 2.48
N TYR A 113 10.28 -3.10 3.13
CA TYR A 113 10.31 -2.83 4.56
C TYR A 113 9.70 -1.48 4.92
N GLY A 114 8.39 -1.45 5.13
CA GLY A 114 7.65 -0.21 5.40
C GLY A 114 8.02 0.52 6.70
N ALA A 115 8.65 -0.16 7.67
CA ALA A 115 9.04 0.47 8.94
C ALA A 115 10.19 1.48 8.76
N ILE A 116 11.09 1.26 7.80
CA ILE A 116 12.19 2.18 7.47
C ILE A 116 12.07 2.56 5.98
N PRO A 117 11.41 3.68 5.65
CA PRO A 117 11.15 4.05 4.26
C PRO A 117 12.42 4.21 3.40
N ALA A 118 13.54 4.61 3.99
CA ALA A 118 14.82 4.68 3.28
C ALA A 118 15.31 3.31 2.78
N LEU A 119 15.05 2.23 3.54
CA LEU A 119 15.32 0.86 3.08
C LEU A 119 14.33 0.43 1.99
N ALA A 120 13.05 0.73 2.17
CA ALA A 120 12.04 0.44 1.15
C ALA A 120 12.37 1.11 -0.20
N ASP A 121 13.00 2.29 -0.18
CA ASP A 121 13.47 2.96 -1.40
C ASP A 121 14.61 2.19 -2.08
N VAL A 122 15.53 1.61 -1.31
CA VAL A 122 16.60 0.75 -1.86
C VAL A 122 16.02 -0.53 -2.45
N GLU A 123 15.14 -1.23 -1.69
CA GLU A 123 14.48 -2.45 -2.13
C GLU A 123 13.69 -2.21 -3.43
N ARG A 124 12.98 -1.08 -3.51
CA ARG A 124 12.27 -0.66 -4.71
C ARG A 124 13.22 -0.42 -5.89
N ASN A 125 14.30 0.32 -5.66
CA ASN A 125 15.27 0.62 -6.72
C ASN A 125 15.96 -0.66 -7.22
N LEU A 126 16.33 -1.57 -6.33
CA LEU A 126 16.88 -2.89 -6.69
C LEU A 126 15.87 -3.70 -7.53
N THR A 127 14.59 -3.67 -7.13
CA THR A 127 13.51 -4.32 -7.88
C THR A 127 13.33 -3.70 -9.27
N GLU A 128 13.39 -2.36 -9.38
CA GLU A 128 13.24 -1.65 -10.66
C GLU A 128 14.36 -1.97 -11.65
N VAL A 129 15.57 -2.23 -11.17
CA VAL A 129 16.71 -2.65 -12.02
C VAL A 129 16.86 -4.16 -12.12
N GLY A 130 15.94 -4.95 -11.52
CA GLY A 130 15.94 -6.41 -11.59
C GLY A 130 17.05 -7.10 -10.80
N ARG A 131 17.56 -6.45 -9.74
CA ARG A 131 18.67 -6.96 -8.92
C ARG A 131 18.28 -7.25 -7.46
N TYR A 132 17.00 -7.22 -7.14
CA TYR A 132 16.56 -7.42 -5.75
C TYR A 132 16.74 -8.88 -5.29
N GLU A 133 16.47 -9.85 -6.16
CA GLU A 133 16.71 -11.27 -5.88
C GLU A 133 18.20 -11.54 -5.67
N GLU A 134 19.08 -11.00 -6.52
CA GLU A 134 20.53 -11.07 -6.36
C GLU A 134 20.98 -10.52 -4.99
N PHE A 135 20.38 -9.40 -4.57
CA PHE A 135 20.65 -8.81 -3.26
C PHE A 135 20.23 -9.74 -2.10
N GLU A 136 19.03 -10.31 -2.17
CA GLU A 136 18.54 -11.24 -1.13
C GLU A 136 19.42 -12.48 -1.04
N GLU A 137 19.79 -13.07 -2.18
CA GLU A 137 20.67 -14.25 -2.25
C GLU A 137 22.08 -13.94 -1.71
N THR A 138 22.70 -12.84 -2.15
CA THR A 138 24.03 -12.44 -1.68
C THR A 138 24.03 -12.17 -0.17
N PHE A 139 22.98 -11.54 0.35
CA PHE A 139 22.88 -11.27 1.78
C PHE A 139 22.74 -12.58 2.58
N GLU A 140 21.90 -13.51 2.16
CA GLU A 140 21.70 -14.79 2.83
C GLU A 140 22.95 -15.67 2.76
N GLU A 141 23.64 -15.71 1.60
CA GLU A 141 24.91 -16.46 1.45
C GLU A 141 26.02 -15.91 2.35
N SER A 142 26.11 -14.59 2.50
CA SER A 142 27.18 -13.94 3.30
C SER A 142 26.93 -14.02 4.81
N PHE A 143 25.66 -13.93 5.26
CA PHE A 143 25.33 -13.80 6.68
C PHE A 143 24.47 -14.93 7.25
N GLY A 144 23.99 -15.86 6.41
CA GLY A 144 23.25 -17.05 6.84
C GLY A 144 21.82 -16.79 7.31
N THR A 145 21.32 -15.57 7.10
CA THR A 145 19.93 -15.18 7.46
C THR A 145 19.30 -14.46 6.29
N PRO A 146 18.07 -14.82 5.88
CA PRO A 146 17.38 -14.12 4.81
C PRO A 146 17.20 -12.62 5.10
N TRP A 147 17.41 -11.76 4.09
CA TRP A 147 17.25 -10.31 4.23
C TRP A 147 15.92 -9.92 4.86
N LYS A 148 14.81 -10.53 4.43
CA LYS A 148 13.45 -10.23 4.95
C LYS A 148 13.29 -10.46 6.45
N GLU A 149 14.10 -11.34 7.04
CA GLU A 149 14.13 -11.57 8.49
C GLU A 149 15.09 -10.59 9.16
N ALA A 150 16.31 -10.45 8.62
CA ALA A 150 17.37 -9.63 9.18
C ALA A 150 17.05 -8.14 9.23
N ARG A 151 16.34 -7.61 8.23
CA ARG A 151 16.05 -6.16 8.11
C ARG A 151 15.24 -5.56 9.28
N SER A 152 14.57 -6.38 10.10
CA SER A 152 13.92 -5.92 11.33
C SER A 152 14.92 -5.41 12.38
N ASP A 153 16.14 -5.92 12.35
CA ASP A 153 17.24 -5.58 13.24
C ASP A 153 18.28 -4.67 12.56
N PHE A 154 17.83 -3.83 11.61
CA PHE A 154 18.67 -3.03 10.73
C PHE A 154 19.74 -2.21 11.46
N ASP A 155 19.43 -1.71 12.66
CA ASP A 155 20.39 -0.95 13.47
C ASP A 155 21.66 -1.74 13.80
N PHE A 156 21.59 -3.07 13.80
CA PHE A 156 22.71 -3.96 14.12
C PHE A 156 23.41 -4.54 12.88
N ILE A 157 22.79 -4.47 11.70
CA ILE A 157 23.27 -5.10 10.47
C ILE A 157 23.62 -4.08 9.37
N GLN A 158 23.84 -2.81 9.75
CA GLN A 158 24.13 -1.74 8.77
C GLN A 158 25.41 -2.03 7.99
N ASP A 159 26.46 -2.56 8.64
CA ASP A 159 27.70 -2.91 7.97
C ASP A 159 27.48 -4.06 6.98
N ASP A 160 26.73 -5.10 7.37
CA ASP A 160 26.38 -6.24 6.51
C ASP A 160 25.62 -5.78 5.25
N PHE A 161 24.66 -4.88 5.43
CA PHE A 161 23.92 -4.27 4.33
C PHE A 161 24.82 -3.48 3.37
N VAL A 162 25.77 -2.72 3.92
CA VAL A 162 26.74 -1.96 3.13
C VAL A 162 27.65 -2.90 2.34
N ASP A 163 28.16 -3.95 2.98
CA ASP A 163 29.08 -4.91 2.39
C ASP A 163 28.43 -5.60 1.18
N VAL A 164 27.18 -6.05 1.29
CA VAL A 164 26.46 -6.68 0.18
C VAL A 164 26.26 -5.72 -0.99
N LEU A 165 25.84 -4.48 -0.76
CA LEU A 165 25.63 -3.51 -1.85
C LEU A 165 26.95 -3.16 -2.58
N VAL A 166 28.08 -3.17 -1.86
CA VAL A 166 29.42 -2.95 -2.42
C VAL A 166 29.89 -4.18 -3.16
N GLU A 167 29.74 -5.38 -2.59
CA GLU A 167 30.12 -6.67 -3.21
C GLU A 167 29.40 -6.87 -4.54
N MET A 168 28.12 -6.60 -4.57
CA MET A 168 27.31 -6.60 -5.81
C MET A 168 27.77 -5.54 -6.85
N GLY A 169 28.61 -4.59 -6.47
CA GLY A 169 28.98 -3.45 -7.29
C GLY A 169 27.77 -2.55 -7.61
N TYR A 170 26.72 -2.57 -6.76
CA TYR A 170 25.53 -1.77 -6.97
C TYR A 170 25.75 -0.30 -6.64
N MET A 171 26.50 -0.02 -5.59
CA MET A 171 26.92 1.34 -5.22
C MET A 171 28.26 1.34 -4.47
N SER A 172 28.82 2.55 -4.30
CA SER A 172 30.03 2.72 -3.48
C SER A 172 29.70 2.62 -1.98
N GLU A 173 30.69 2.26 -1.17
CA GLU A 173 30.57 2.20 0.30
C GLU A 173 30.03 3.53 0.87
N ALA A 174 30.55 4.67 0.41
CA ALA A 174 30.10 5.97 0.87
C ALA A 174 28.61 6.23 0.55
N ALA A 175 28.10 5.75 -0.59
CA ALA A 175 26.69 5.87 -0.94
C ALA A 175 25.83 4.95 -0.07
N ALA A 176 26.26 3.71 0.17
CA ALA A 176 25.55 2.76 1.03
C ALA A 176 25.47 3.26 2.49
N ARG A 177 26.61 3.76 3.04
CA ARG A 177 26.63 4.37 4.38
C ARG A 177 25.73 5.60 4.50
N ASN A 178 25.60 6.41 3.46
CA ASN A 178 24.67 7.54 3.45
C ASN A 178 23.20 7.07 3.55
N ILE A 179 22.87 5.91 2.99
CA ILE A 179 21.54 5.30 3.14
C ILE A 179 21.32 4.89 4.61
N CYS A 180 22.30 4.24 5.26
CA CYS A 180 22.21 3.90 6.67
C CYS A 180 21.98 5.14 7.54
N GLU A 181 22.70 6.25 7.28
CA GLU A 181 22.46 7.51 7.97
C GLU A 181 21.04 8.06 7.74
N LYS A 182 20.51 7.97 6.53
CA LYS A 182 19.13 8.40 6.23
C LYS A 182 18.11 7.53 6.92
N ALA A 183 18.37 6.22 7.07
CA ALA A 183 17.49 5.28 7.75
C ALA A 183 17.28 5.61 9.24
N THR A 184 18.26 6.27 9.87
CA THR A 184 18.19 6.71 11.28
C THR A 184 17.56 8.09 11.47
N ARG A 185 17.24 8.81 10.39
CA ARG A 185 16.64 10.15 10.42
C ARG A 185 15.15 10.10 10.14
N PRO A 186 14.37 11.09 10.60
CA PRO A 186 12.97 11.22 10.18
C PRO A 186 12.88 11.27 8.65
N TYR A 187 12.07 10.38 8.09
CA TYR A 187 11.81 10.35 6.66
C TYR A 187 10.70 11.35 6.31
N SER A 188 10.92 12.17 5.31
CA SER A 188 9.94 13.15 4.83
C SER A 188 9.67 12.92 3.35
N ILE A 189 8.40 12.89 3.00
CA ILE A 189 7.91 12.81 1.62
C ILE A 189 6.71 13.74 1.48
N THR A 190 6.57 14.41 0.35
CA THR A 190 5.38 15.20 0.05
C THR A 190 4.24 14.31 -0.46
N ILE A 191 3.00 14.82 -0.38
CA ILE A 191 1.82 14.09 -0.89
C ILE A 191 1.93 13.87 -2.40
N GLU A 192 2.48 14.85 -3.12
CA GLU A 192 2.71 14.79 -4.56
C GLU A 192 3.74 13.73 -4.95
N GLU A 193 4.83 13.61 -4.17
CA GLU A 193 5.85 12.56 -4.37
C GLU A 193 5.25 11.18 -4.11
N PHE A 194 4.46 11.01 -3.06
CA PHE A 194 3.75 9.76 -2.78
C PHE A 194 2.78 9.41 -3.91
N ALA A 195 1.96 10.35 -4.36
CA ALA A 195 1.04 10.12 -5.47
C ALA A 195 1.78 9.76 -6.78
N SER A 196 2.93 10.40 -7.04
CA SER A 196 3.81 10.04 -8.17
C SER A 196 4.37 8.62 -8.03
N MET A 197 4.73 8.21 -6.82
CA MET A 197 5.22 6.85 -6.53
C MET A 197 4.15 5.79 -6.81
N VAL A 198 2.92 6.02 -6.34
CA VAL A 198 1.77 5.14 -6.62
C VAL A 198 1.48 5.09 -8.12
N LYS A 199 1.50 6.25 -8.80
CA LYS A 199 1.32 6.30 -10.25
C LYS A 199 2.36 5.47 -11.00
N LYS A 200 3.65 5.61 -10.68
CA LYS A 200 4.73 4.81 -11.29
C LYS A 200 4.51 3.31 -11.07
N TYR A 201 4.03 2.93 -9.90
CA TYR A 201 3.68 1.55 -9.61
C TYR A 201 2.56 1.05 -10.53
N LEU A 202 1.46 1.80 -10.67
CA LEU A 202 0.35 1.45 -11.56
C LEU A 202 0.78 1.40 -13.04
N ASP A 203 1.58 2.35 -13.48
CA ASP A 203 2.10 2.40 -14.87
C ASP A 203 2.92 1.13 -15.21
N ARG A 204 3.65 0.55 -14.24
CA ARG A 204 4.38 -0.72 -14.41
C ARG A 204 3.47 -1.95 -14.43
N LYS A 205 2.39 -1.93 -13.66
CA LYS A 205 1.40 -3.03 -13.62
C LYS A 205 0.54 -3.09 -14.89
N GLY A 206 0.38 -1.98 -15.58
CA GLY A 206 -0.36 -1.87 -16.83
C GLY A 206 -1.57 -0.94 -16.76
N ASN A 207 -2.07 -0.58 -17.95
CA ASN A 207 -3.09 0.47 -18.07
C ASN A 207 -4.44 0.17 -17.41
N ASN A 208 -4.74 -1.08 -17.10
CA ASN A 208 -6.02 -1.49 -16.49
C ASN A 208 -5.86 -1.96 -15.05
N HIS A 209 -4.71 -1.72 -14.43
CA HIS A 209 -4.47 -2.11 -13.05
C HIS A 209 -4.92 -1.00 -12.09
N HIS A 210 -5.59 -1.38 -11.00
CA HIS A 210 -6.08 -0.47 -9.98
C HIS A 210 -5.42 -0.76 -8.62
N ILE A 211 -5.41 0.25 -7.75
CA ILE A 211 -5.05 0.11 -6.34
C ILE A 211 -6.17 0.68 -5.47
N VAL A 212 -6.54 -0.04 -4.41
CA VAL A 212 -7.56 0.40 -3.46
C VAL A 212 -7.03 0.32 -2.04
N PHE A 213 -7.01 1.46 -1.35
CA PHE A 213 -6.72 1.54 0.08
C PHE A 213 -8.02 1.43 0.87
N LEU A 214 -8.17 0.36 1.65
CA LEU A 214 -9.29 0.14 2.56
C LEU A 214 -8.81 0.42 3.99
N VAL A 215 -9.23 1.55 4.52
CA VAL A 215 -8.74 2.07 5.81
C VAL A 215 -9.80 1.87 6.89
N ASP A 216 -9.51 1.01 7.86
CA ASP A 216 -10.37 0.79 9.01
C ASP A 216 -10.03 1.74 10.16
N GLU A 217 -11.02 2.07 10.97
CA GLU A 217 -10.94 2.93 12.16
C GLU A 217 -10.49 4.40 11.90
N ILE A 218 -10.45 4.84 10.65
CA ILE A 218 -9.99 6.19 10.26
C ILE A 218 -10.78 7.32 10.96
N GLY A 219 -12.08 7.12 11.19
CA GLY A 219 -12.91 8.10 11.87
C GLY A 219 -12.54 8.29 13.34
N GLN A 220 -12.18 7.21 14.05
CA GLN A 220 -11.70 7.29 15.44
C GLN A 220 -10.30 7.90 15.52
N TYR A 221 -9.44 7.53 14.57
CA TYR A 221 -8.08 8.05 14.47
C TYR A 221 -8.07 9.58 14.29
N ILE A 222 -8.89 10.09 13.37
CA ILE A 222 -9.01 11.52 13.11
C ILE A 222 -9.73 12.25 14.26
N GLY A 223 -10.82 11.67 14.81
CA GLY A 223 -11.63 12.32 15.82
C GLY A 223 -12.05 13.73 15.38
N ASP A 224 -11.79 14.71 16.26
CA ASP A 224 -12.10 16.14 16.01
C ASP A 224 -10.89 16.90 15.40
N ASN A 225 -9.83 16.21 14.97
CA ASN A 225 -8.63 16.85 14.43
C ASN A 225 -8.82 17.23 12.95
N SER A 226 -9.19 18.50 12.72
CA SER A 226 -9.41 19.04 11.37
C SER A 226 -8.15 19.02 10.49
N SER A 227 -6.94 19.06 11.08
CA SER A 227 -5.68 18.99 10.32
C SER A 227 -5.46 17.60 9.74
N LEU A 228 -5.78 16.53 10.49
CA LEU A 228 -5.73 15.15 9.98
C LEU A 228 -6.79 14.91 8.90
N MET A 229 -7.99 15.45 9.09
CA MET A 229 -9.05 15.35 8.06
C MET A 229 -8.61 16.02 6.75
N LEU A 230 -8.03 17.22 6.84
CA LEU A 230 -7.52 17.94 5.66
C LEU A 230 -6.35 17.18 5.01
N ASN A 231 -5.45 16.60 5.81
CA ASN A 231 -4.36 15.79 5.28
C ASN A 231 -4.91 14.56 4.52
N LEU A 232 -5.86 13.81 5.09
CA LEU A 232 -6.51 12.70 4.40
C LEU A 232 -7.16 13.15 3.08
N GLN A 233 -7.92 14.23 3.10
CA GLN A 233 -8.56 14.78 1.90
C GLN A 233 -7.51 15.10 0.83
N THR A 234 -6.43 15.78 1.21
CA THR A 234 -5.34 16.13 0.27
C THR A 234 -4.65 14.89 -0.31
N VAL A 235 -4.41 13.86 0.50
CA VAL A 235 -3.85 12.58 0.01
C VAL A 235 -4.78 11.94 -1.04
N VAL A 236 -6.09 11.86 -0.74
CA VAL A 236 -7.08 11.27 -1.66
C VAL A 236 -7.18 12.06 -2.97
N GLU A 237 -7.22 13.39 -2.91
CA GLU A 237 -7.31 14.26 -4.09
C GLU A 237 -6.07 14.15 -4.98
N ASN A 238 -4.87 14.12 -4.38
CA ASN A 238 -3.62 13.97 -5.15
C ASN A 238 -3.51 12.60 -5.79
N LEU A 239 -3.85 11.51 -5.07
CA LEU A 239 -3.92 10.17 -5.65
C LEU A 239 -4.90 10.12 -6.82
N GLY A 240 -6.11 10.68 -6.63
CA GLY A 240 -7.13 10.74 -7.67
C GLY A 240 -6.66 11.45 -8.93
N THR A 241 -5.99 12.58 -8.76
CA THR A 241 -5.45 13.38 -9.87
C THR A 241 -4.29 12.67 -10.58
N ALA A 242 -3.33 12.13 -9.82
CA ALA A 242 -2.16 11.48 -10.40
C ALA A 242 -2.48 10.14 -11.08
N CYS A 243 -3.38 9.35 -10.47
CA CYS A 243 -3.70 8.00 -10.93
C CYS A 243 -4.94 7.92 -11.84
N HIS A 244 -5.60 9.05 -12.10
CA HIS A 244 -6.77 9.15 -13.01
C HIS A 244 -7.93 8.21 -12.64
N GLY A 245 -8.15 7.95 -11.36
CA GLY A 245 -9.23 7.11 -10.90
C GLY A 245 -8.95 5.61 -10.82
N LYS A 246 -7.67 5.22 -10.89
CA LYS A 246 -7.24 3.81 -10.86
C LYS A 246 -6.85 3.30 -9.49
#